data_e5f76ee96658c09741bbce54bb9f513e
#
_entry.id   e5f76ee96658c09741bbce54bb9f513e
#
_cell.length_a   1.000
_cell.length_b   1.000
_cell.length_c   1.000
_cell.angle_alpha   90.00
_cell.angle_beta   90.00
_cell.angle_gamma   90.00
#
_symmetry.space_group_name_H-M   'P 1'
#
loop_
_entity.id
_entity.type
_entity.pdbx_description
1 polymer ?
#
loop_
_entity_poly.entity_id
_entity_poly.type
_entity_poly.pdbx_seq_one_letter_code
_entity_poly.pdbx_strand_id
1 'polypeptide(L)'
;MHDSYIQRTLSRISMASHFFFLCTLLTFSLSFHGILGALPKYVVINEAPTHGGGIKFVKVIGGIPYTQKIMRHINKFIWYKVFKQNTPADQKPLDNVTVFIKDFVGAEGIAWGNDRINISAVFLRDYPGPMSLKWIFTSLMHHEMTHVFQWNGEGKTPAPLVEGIADYTVLKANYNPPGFNMPGSGDRWDQGYDYTARFLEYCDELVPDFVAKLNNMMRKTYDVSFFHNLTGKPVEELWKDYKAKYANKALEGIKS
;
A
#
# COMPACT_ATOMS: atom_id res chain seq x y z
N MET A 1 -36.42 56.01 29.65
CA MET A 1 -35.36 55.24 30.30
C MET A 1 -35.49 53.69 30.12
N HIS A 2 -36.63 53.21 29.72
CA HIS A 2 -36.85 51.73 29.56
C HIS A 2 -36.32 51.21 28.23
N ASP A 3 -36.38 51.97 27.13
CA ASP A 3 -35.98 51.52 25.79
C ASP A 3 -34.46 51.36 25.60
N SER A 4 -33.65 52.14 26.33
CA SER A 4 -32.17 52.08 26.20
C SER A 4 -31.59 50.81 26.84
N TYR A 5 -32.30 50.24 27.81
CA TYR A 5 -31.86 49.04 28.49
C TYR A 5 -32.11 47.78 27.67
N ILE A 6 -33.22 47.71 27.00
CA ILE A 6 -33.61 46.58 26.11
C ILE A 6 -32.67 46.53 24.90
N GLN A 7 -32.38 47.65 24.28
CA GLN A 7 -31.45 47.75 23.16
C GLN A 7 -30.03 47.25 23.49
N ARG A 8 -29.52 47.60 24.71
CA ARG A 8 -28.20 47.15 25.14
C ARG A 8 -28.14 45.68 25.50
N THR A 9 -29.24 45.08 25.98
CA THR A 9 -29.33 43.65 26.29
C THR A 9 -29.41 42.81 25.02
N LEU A 10 -30.17 43.24 24.04
CA LEU A 10 -30.30 42.55 22.73
C LEU A 10 -28.99 42.59 21.92
N SER A 11 -28.21 43.73 22.00
CA SER A 11 -26.91 43.80 21.32
C SER A 11 -25.87 42.89 21.97
N ARG A 12 -25.91 42.72 23.29
CA ARG A 12 -25.00 41.79 24.01
C ARG A 12 -25.32 40.34 23.75
N ILE A 13 -26.59 39.95 23.61
CA ILE A 13 -27.01 38.60 23.25
C ILE A 13 -26.62 38.28 21.82
N SER A 14 -26.78 39.24 20.88
CA SER A 14 -26.36 39.08 19.50
C SER A 14 -24.85 38.90 19.35
N MET A 15 -24.05 39.71 20.06
CA MET A 15 -22.58 39.55 20.01
C MET A 15 -22.11 38.26 20.65
N ALA A 16 -22.73 37.79 21.74
CA ALA A 16 -22.36 36.53 22.39
C ALA A 16 -22.70 35.33 21.48
N SER A 17 -23.83 35.37 20.77
CA SER A 17 -24.20 34.30 19.85
C SER A 17 -23.30 34.24 18.61
N HIS A 18 -22.86 35.36 18.08
CA HIS A 18 -21.90 35.40 16.96
C HIS A 18 -20.52 34.95 17.38
N PHE A 19 -20.09 35.26 18.61
CA PHE A 19 -18.81 34.79 19.13
C PHE A 19 -18.82 33.28 19.39
N PHE A 20 -19.92 32.73 19.91
CA PHE A 20 -20.08 31.29 20.11
C PHE A 20 -20.13 30.54 18.77
N PHE A 21 -20.80 31.08 17.75
CA PHE A 21 -20.87 30.47 16.42
C PHE A 21 -19.51 30.52 15.69
N LEU A 22 -18.75 31.60 15.87
CA LEU A 22 -17.41 31.74 15.29
C LEU A 22 -16.40 30.81 15.99
N CYS A 23 -16.48 30.64 17.32
CA CYS A 23 -15.63 29.70 18.05
C CYS A 23 -15.95 28.24 17.72
N THR A 24 -17.23 27.87 17.51
CA THR A 24 -17.61 26.52 17.11
C THR A 24 -17.19 26.21 15.67
N LEU A 25 -17.24 27.17 14.76
CA LEU A 25 -16.74 27.03 13.39
C LEU A 25 -15.20 26.90 13.35
N LEU A 26 -14.47 27.64 14.17
CA LEU A 26 -13.01 27.53 14.28
C LEU A 26 -12.57 26.20 14.92
N THR A 27 -13.28 25.71 15.93
CA THR A 27 -12.97 24.40 16.55
C THR A 27 -13.33 23.24 15.62
N PHE A 28 -14.41 23.35 14.82
CA PHE A 28 -14.75 22.34 13.82
C PHE A 28 -13.76 22.33 12.65
N SER A 29 -13.25 23.51 12.24
CA SER A 29 -12.20 23.60 11.20
C SER A 29 -10.85 23.05 11.68
N LEU A 30 -10.49 23.21 12.95
CA LEU A 30 -9.27 22.64 13.53
C LEU A 30 -9.37 21.13 13.75
N SER A 31 -10.58 20.59 14.00
CA SER A 31 -10.80 19.16 14.18
C SER A 31 -10.75 18.37 12.86
N PHE A 32 -11.00 19.00 11.72
CA PHE A 32 -10.93 18.34 10.41
C PHE A 32 -9.51 18.23 9.85
N HIS A 33 -8.56 19.02 10.33
CA HIS A 33 -7.16 18.95 9.90
C HIS A 33 -6.34 17.87 10.62
N GLY A 34 -6.89 17.24 11.66
CA GLY A 34 -6.23 16.19 12.45
C GLY A 34 -6.54 14.75 12.03
N ILE A 35 -7.37 14.54 11.00
CA ILE A 35 -7.87 13.19 10.65
C ILE A 35 -7.05 12.49 9.55
N LEU A 36 -6.31 13.24 8.75
CA LEU A 36 -5.39 12.66 7.77
C LEU A 36 -3.99 12.63 8.36
N GLY A 37 -3.43 11.44 8.57
CA GLY A 37 -2.02 11.29 8.93
C GLY A 37 -1.14 12.07 7.96
N ALA A 38 -0.14 12.77 8.48
CA ALA A 38 0.80 13.48 7.63
C ALA A 38 1.50 12.48 6.71
N LEU A 39 1.44 12.70 5.40
CA LEU A 39 2.20 11.89 4.46
C LEU A 39 3.70 12.06 4.75
N PRO A 40 4.49 10.98 4.66
CA PRO A 40 5.93 11.06 4.78
C PRO A 40 6.51 11.96 3.68
N LYS A 41 7.68 12.52 3.93
CA LYS A 41 8.46 13.21 2.90
C LYS A 41 9.01 12.17 1.92
N TYR A 42 8.82 12.39 0.63
CA TYR A 42 9.35 11.51 -0.42
C TYR A 42 10.66 12.09 -0.95
N VAL A 43 11.73 11.32 -0.79
CA VAL A 43 13.07 11.67 -1.28
C VAL A 43 13.46 10.70 -2.38
N VAL A 44 14.02 11.19 -3.47
CA VAL A 44 14.48 10.37 -4.59
C VAL A 44 15.88 10.83 -4.98
N ILE A 45 16.81 9.90 -5.05
CA ILE A 45 18.23 10.14 -5.32
C ILE A 45 18.68 9.21 -6.45
N ASN A 46 19.20 9.78 -7.53
CA ASN A 46 19.84 9.00 -8.59
C ASN A 46 21.35 8.96 -8.32
N GLU A 47 21.82 7.85 -7.73
CA GLU A 47 23.24 7.62 -7.45
C GLU A 47 24.01 7.04 -8.64
N ALA A 48 23.31 6.74 -9.76
CA ALA A 48 23.88 6.20 -10.98
C ALA A 48 23.64 7.12 -12.21
N PRO A 49 23.90 8.44 -12.12
CA PRO A 49 23.44 9.41 -13.14
C PRO A 49 24.11 9.22 -14.51
N THR A 50 25.31 8.64 -14.57
CA THR A 50 26.04 8.34 -15.81
C THR A 50 25.82 6.89 -16.28
N HIS A 51 25.27 6.00 -15.47
CA HIS A 51 24.91 4.65 -15.85
C HIS A 51 23.71 4.64 -16.80
N GLY A 52 23.67 3.71 -17.78
CA GLY A 52 22.57 3.63 -18.76
C GLY A 52 21.18 3.58 -18.15
N GLY A 53 21.00 2.88 -17.02
CA GLY A 53 19.74 2.83 -16.27
C GLY A 53 19.40 4.14 -15.59
N GLY A 54 20.36 4.82 -15.00
CA GLY A 54 20.17 6.14 -14.42
C GLY A 54 19.79 7.21 -15.46
N ILE A 55 20.33 7.08 -16.69
CA ILE A 55 19.93 7.90 -17.84
C ILE A 55 18.50 7.58 -18.27
N LYS A 56 18.15 6.28 -18.39
CA LYS A 56 16.77 5.85 -18.70
C LYS A 56 15.77 6.28 -17.62
N PHE A 57 16.17 6.24 -16.33
CA PHE A 57 15.35 6.75 -15.23
C PHE A 57 14.95 8.21 -15.47
N VAL A 58 15.88 9.06 -15.87
CA VAL A 58 15.58 10.48 -16.14
C VAL A 58 14.79 10.67 -17.43
N LYS A 59 15.24 10.08 -18.55
CA LYS A 59 14.73 10.38 -19.89
C LYS A 59 13.45 9.62 -20.24
N VAL A 60 13.28 8.39 -19.75
CA VAL A 60 12.19 7.49 -20.15
C VAL A 60 11.13 7.38 -19.05
N ILE A 61 11.53 7.22 -17.79
CA ILE A 61 10.60 7.08 -16.67
C ILE A 61 10.04 8.45 -16.27
N GLY A 62 10.85 9.50 -16.32
CA GLY A 62 10.49 10.87 -15.93
C GLY A 62 11.16 11.32 -14.63
N GLY A 63 12.17 10.58 -14.17
CA GLY A 63 13.09 10.95 -13.12
C GLY A 63 12.45 11.24 -11.76
N ILE A 64 13.08 12.11 -11.00
CA ILE A 64 12.69 12.47 -9.64
C ILE A 64 11.23 12.97 -9.55
N PRO A 65 10.78 13.92 -10.40
CA PRO A 65 9.42 14.46 -10.27
C PRO A 65 8.33 13.40 -10.46
N TYR A 66 8.50 12.51 -11.44
CA TYR A 66 7.55 11.42 -11.67
C TYR A 66 7.53 10.44 -10.48
N THR A 67 8.72 10.05 -10.00
CA THR A 67 8.85 9.10 -8.89
C THR A 67 8.19 9.64 -7.62
N GLN A 68 8.46 10.89 -7.24
CA GLN A 68 7.80 11.53 -6.09
C GLN A 68 6.28 11.62 -6.24
N LYS A 69 5.79 11.86 -7.47
CA LYS A 69 4.36 11.87 -7.77
C LYS A 69 3.74 10.49 -7.52
N ILE A 70 4.32 9.41 -8.09
CA ILE A 70 3.78 8.07 -7.92
C ILE A 70 3.91 7.57 -6.48
N MET A 71 5.00 7.86 -5.76
CA MET A 71 5.16 7.51 -4.34
C MET A 71 3.98 8.03 -3.51
N ARG A 72 3.57 9.28 -3.71
CA ARG A 72 2.40 9.87 -3.04
C ARG A 72 1.10 9.14 -3.37
N HIS A 73 0.90 8.76 -4.63
CA HIS A 73 -0.29 8.02 -5.06
C HIS A 73 -0.31 6.61 -4.50
N ILE A 74 0.82 5.90 -4.59
CA ILE A 74 0.98 4.53 -4.10
C ILE A 74 0.80 4.46 -2.58
N ASN A 75 1.39 5.40 -1.82
CA ASN A 75 1.18 5.45 -0.37
C ASN A 75 -0.30 5.58 -0.02
N LYS A 76 -1.02 6.52 -0.64
CA LYS A 76 -2.46 6.67 -0.42
C LYS A 76 -3.23 5.41 -0.82
N PHE A 77 -2.85 4.76 -1.93
CA PHE A 77 -3.45 3.52 -2.37
C PHE A 77 -3.23 2.41 -1.33
N ILE A 78 -2.00 2.22 -0.85
CA ILE A 78 -1.66 1.23 0.17
C ILE A 78 -2.46 1.48 1.46
N TRP A 79 -2.41 2.69 2.00
CA TRP A 79 -3.10 3.01 3.24
C TRP A 79 -4.61 2.84 3.15
N TYR A 80 -5.24 3.47 2.16
CA TYR A 80 -6.70 3.60 2.15
C TYR A 80 -7.41 2.48 1.37
N LYS A 81 -6.75 1.88 0.38
CA LYS A 81 -7.39 0.85 -0.46
C LYS A 81 -6.97 -0.56 -0.05
N VAL A 82 -5.66 -0.78 0.22
CA VAL A 82 -5.13 -2.11 0.53
C VAL A 82 -5.24 -2.43 2.01
N PHE A 83 -4.69 -1.57 2.88
CA PHE A 83 -4.62 -1.83 4.33
C PHE A 83 -5.73 -1.19 5.15
N LYS A 84 -6.62 -0.37 4.54
CA LYS A 84 -7.73 0.32 5.22
C LYS A 84 -7.31 1.13 6.45
N GLN A 85 -6.13 1.68 6.42
CA GLN A 85 -5.53 2.48 7.48
C GLN A 85 -6.03 3.93 7.39
N ASN A 86 -7.25 4.16 7.86
CA ASN A 86 -7.96 5.42 7.68
C ASN A 86 -7.63 6.48 8.74
N THR A 87 -6.93 6.09 9.81
CA THR A 87 -6.50 7.02 10.87
C THR A 87 -4.98 7.01 11.04
N PRO A 88 -4.37 8.10 11.55
CA PRO A 88 -2.94 8.14 11.83
C PRO A 88 -2.47 7.02 12.79
N ALA A 89 -3.32 6.61 13.72
CA ALA A 89 -3.02 5.53 14.67
C ALA A 89 -2.91 4.15 14.00
N ASP A 90 -3.52 3.98 12.82
CA ASP A 90 -3.45 2.72 12.06
C ASP A 90 -2.19 2.65 11.20
N GLN A 91 -1.63 3.80 10.84
CA GLN A 91 -0.55 3.92 9.89
C GLN A 91 0.81 3.68 10.56
N LYS A 92 1.74 3.12 9.81
CA LYS A 92 3.14 3.00 10.24
C LYS A 92 3.75 4.39 10.28
N PRO A 93 4.29 4.85 11.43
CA PRO A 93 4.85 6.19 11.54
C PRO A 93 6.16 6.28 10.77
N LEU A 94 6.22 7.16 9.77
CA LEU A 94 7.37 7.37 8.91
C LEU A 94 7.53 8.87 8.62
N ASP A 95 8.71 9.41 8.88
CA ASP A 95 9.03 10.80 8.57
C ASP A 95 9.32 11.00 7.08
N ASN A 96 10.02 10.03 6.49
CA ASN A 96 10.38 10.04 5.07
C ASN A 96 10.37 8.63 4.48
N VAL A 97 10.28 8.56 3.16
CA VAL A 97 10.57 7.38 2.34
C VAL A 97 11.55 7.80 1.26
N THR A 98 12.69 7.11 1.18
CA THR A 98 13.76 7.44 0.25
C THR A 98 13.95 6.35 -0.80
N VAL A 99 13.88 6.72 -2.08
CA VAL A 99 14.19 5.85 -3.22
C VAL A 99 15.55 6.22 -3.78
N PHE A 100 16.39 5.22 -3.96
CA PHE A 100 17.71 5.34 -4.58
C PHE A 100 17.73 4.56 -5.90
N ILE A 101 18.22 5.17 -6.96
CA ILE A 101 18.58 4.48 -8.20
C ILE A 101 20.07 4.14 -8.10
N LYS A 102 20.40 2.86 -7.96
CA LYS A 102 21.76 2.38 -7.67
C LYS A 102 22.24 1.37 -8.70
N ASP A 103 23.53 1.32 -8.90
CA ASP A 103 24.19 0.29 -9.71
C ASP A 103 24.37 -0.98 -8.84
N PHE A 104 23.51 -1.99 -9.04
CA PHE A 104 23.62 -3.31 -8.43
C PHE A 104 22.90 -4.36 -9.26
N VAL A 105 23.23 -5.63 -9.03
CA VAL A 105 22.67 -6.82 -9.65
C VAL A 105 22.02 -7.73 -8.59
N GLY A 106 21.23 -8.72 -9.03
CA GLY A 106 20.66 -9.73 -8.16
C GLY A 106 19.21 -9.46 -7.75
N ALA A 107 18.73 -8.24 -7.91
CA ALA A 107 17.31 -7.89 -7.72
C ALA A 107 16.94 -6.67 -8.56
N GLU A 108 15.65 -6.51 -8.87
CA GLU A 108 15.11 -5.35 -9.58
C GLU A 108 14.95 -4.15 -8.63
N GLY A 109 14.45 -4.44 -7.42
CA GLY A 109 14.30 -3.52 -6.30
C GLY A 109 14.58 -4.23 -4.99
N ILE A 110 14.80 -3.47 -3.93
CA ILE A 110 14.98 -3.97 -2.57
C ILE A 110 14.51 -2.89 -1.60
N ALA A 111 13.48 -3.17 -0.80
CA ALA A 111 13.15 -2.35 0.36
C ALA A 111 13.98 -2.80 1.57
N TRP A 112 14.55 -1.84 2.30
CA TRP A 112 15.40 -2.13 3.46
C TRP A 112 15.30 -1.03 4.53
N GLY A 113 15.66 -1.39 5.73
CA GLY A 113 15.47 -0.50 6.86
C GLY A 113 14.01 -0.27 7.14
N ASN A 114 13.31 0.58 7.24
CA ASN A 114 11.85 0.77 7.32
C ASN A 114 11.35 1.82 6.31
N ASP A 115 12.29 2.52 5.63
CA ASP A 115 11.99 3.74 4.90
C ASP A 115 12.79 3.90 3.59
N ARG A 116 13.54 2.86 3.18
CA ARG A 116 14.46 2.95 2.03
C ARG A 116 14.14 1.90 0.98
N ILE A 117 14.25 2.32 -0.28
CA ILE A 117 14.07 1.47 -1.46
C ILE A 117 15.23 1.73 -2.41
N ASN A 118 15.93 0.66 -2.78
CA ASN A 118 16.91 0.69 -3.86
C ASN A 118 16.30 0.12 -5.12
N ILE A 119 16.40 0.80 -6.24
CA ILE A 119 16.02 0.32 -7.58
C ILE A 119 17.29 0.14 -8.41
N SER A 120 17.42 -1.03 -9.04
CA SER A 120 18.58 -1.39 -9.82
C SER A 120 18.67 -0.59 -11.13
N ALA A 121 19.74 0.17 -11.29
CA ALA A 121 20.05 0.81 -12.55
C ALA A 121 20.39 -0.21 -13.65
N VAL A 122 20.94 -1.38 -13.27
CA VAL A 122 21.18 -2.49 -14.21
C VAL A 122 19.85 -3.01 -14.76
N PHE A 123 18.88 -3.29 -13.89
CA PHE A 123 17.52 -3.67 -14.31
C PHE A 123 16.92 -2.60 -15.26
N LEU A 124 16.96 -1.32 -14.89
CA LEU A 124 16.41 -0.26 -15.73
C LEU A 124 17.11 -0.14 -17.10
N ARG A 125 18.44 -0.42 -17.16
CA ARG A 125 19.19 -0.45 -18.42
C ARG A 125 18.75 -1.61 -19.31
N ASP A 126 18.64 -2.79 -18.74
CA ASP A 126 18.56 -4.05 -19.47
C ASP A 126 17.12 -4.56 -19.65
N TYR A 127 16.12 -3.91 -19.05
CA TYR A 127 14.72 -4.34 -19.14
C TYR A 127 14.26 -4.52 -20.59
N PRO A 128 13.96 -5.78 -21.01
CA PRO A 128 13.61 -6.10 -22.39
C PRO A 128 12.10 -6.31 -22.58
N GLY A 129 11.33 -6.24 -21.48
CA GLY A 129 9.96 -6.75 -21.44
C GLY A 129 8.98 -6.01 -22.34
N PRO A 130 7.76 -6.59 -22.52
CA PRO A 130 6.76 -6.09 -23.46
C PRO A 130 6.07 -4.80 -22.97
N MET A 131 6.11 -4.52 -21.67
CA MET A 131 5.56 -3.29 -21.11
C MET A 131 6.55 -2.14 -21.23
N SER A 132 6.07 -0.90 -21.19
CA SER A 132 7.00 0.23 -21.15
C SER A 132 7.82 0.24 -19.85
N LEU A 133 9.07 0.72 -19.92
CA LEU A 133 9.95 0.82 -18.75
C LEU A 133 9.31 1.66 -17.62
N LYS A 134 8.55 2.67 -17.97
CA LYS A 134 7.81 3.49 -17.01
C LYS A 134 6.70 2.72 -16.31
N TRP A 135 6.03 1.83 -17.03
CA TRP A 135 4.95 1.01 -16.48
C TRP A 135 5.53 -0.03 -15.49
N ILE A 136 6.58 -0.77 -15.90
CA ILE A 136 7.17 -1.79 -15.02
C ILE A 136 7.85 -1.15 -13.80
N PHE A 137 8.48 0.01 -13.95
CA PHE A 137 8.98 0.78 -12.82
C PHE A 137 7.85 1.14 -11.83
N THR A 138 6.67 1.50 -12.33
CA THR A 138 5.52 1.82 -11.47
C THR A 138 4.98 0.57 -10.79
N SER A 139 4.95 -0.57 -11.47
CA SER A 139 4.64 -1.89 -10.89
C SER A 139 5.59 -2.22 -9.74
N LEU A 140 6.89 -2.17 -10.00
CA LEU A 140 7.93 -2.41 -8.99
C LEU A 140 7.80 -1.46 -7.80
N MET A 141 7.47 -0.19 -8.03
CA MET A 141 7.24 0.76 -6.95
C MET A 141 6.01 0.42 -6.08
N HIS A 142 4.96 -0.23 -6.61
CA HIS A 142 3.87 -0.73 -5.78
C HIS A 142 4.34 -1.86 -4.87
N HIS A 143 5.15 -2.77 -5.38
CA HIS A 143 5.75 -3.85 -4.61
C HIS A 143 6.64 -3.33 -3.47
N GLU A 144 7.67 -2.56 -3.81
CA GLU A 144 8.66 -2.07 -2.85
C GLU A 144 8.07 -1.12 -1.79
N MET A 145 7.18 -0.24 -2.20
CA MET A 145 6.52 0.64 -1.24
C MET A 145 5.59 -0.12 -0.30
N THR A 146 5.05 -1.28 -0.71
CA THR A 146 4.27 -2.11 0.20
C THR A 146 5.13 -2.61 1.35
N HIS A 147 6.36 -3.03 1.12
CA HIS A 147 7.30 -3.42 2.18
C HIS A 147 7.55 -2.30 3.19
N VAL A 148 7.60 -1.05 2.73
CA VAL A 148 7.77 0.11 3.62
C VAL A 148 6.57 0.26 4.56
N PHE A 149 5.34 0.08 4.06
CA PHE A 149 4.11 0.39 4.79
C PHE A 149 3.45 -0.82 5.46
N GLN A 150 3.76 -2.05 5.06
CA GLN A 150 3.20 -3.24 5.68
C GLN A 150 3.81 -3.51 7.06
N TRP A 151 3.05 -4.15 7.92
CA TRP A 151 3.55 -4.73 9.15
C TRP A 151 4.10 -6.13 8.87
N ASN A 152 5.15 -6.52 9.57
CA ASN A 152 5.81 -7.83 9.39
C ASN A 152 6.02 -8.59 10.69
N GLY A 153 5.22 -8.27 11.73
CA GLY A 153 5.31 -8.93 13.03
C GLY A 153 6.64 -8.71 13.75
N GLU A 154 7.28 -7.56 13.55
CA GLU A 154 8.64 -7.29 14.05
C GLU A 154 9.65 -8.33 13.53
N GLY A 155 9.54 -8.69 12.26
CA GLY A 155 10.41 -9.66 11.60
C GLY A 155 10.02 -11.13 11.79
N LYS A 156 8.87 -11.43 12.43
CA LYS A 156 8.40 -12.81 12.66
C LYS A 156 7.55 -13.37 11.51
N THR A 157 7.03 -12.51 10.64
CA THR A 157 6.24 -12.93 9.48
C THR A 157 7.14 -13.63 8.46
N PRO A 158 6.77 -14.82 7.97
CA PRO A 158 7.54 -15.51 6.94
C PRO A 158 7.74 -14.65 5.70
N ALA A 159 8.97 -14.61 5.17
CA ALA A 159 9.29 -13.79 3.99
C ALA A 159 8.34 -14.07 2.80
N PRO A 160 7.95 -15.31 2.46
CA PRO A 160 7.01 -15.54 1.37
C PRO A 160 5.64 -14.87 1.55
N LEU A 161 5.15 -14.74 2.79
CA LEU A 161 3.89 -14.01 3.05
C LEU A 161 4.09 -12.49 2.90
N VAL A 162 5.24 -11.96 3.34
CA VAL A 162 5.60 -10.55 3.18
C VAL A 162 5.64 -10.19 1.69
N GLU A 163 6.31 -11.01 0.86
CA GLU A 163 6.37 -10.86 -0.59
C GLU A 163 4.99 -10.99 -1.25
N GLY A 164 4.19 -11.97 -0.81
CA GLY A 164 2.84 -12.17 -1.32
C GLY A 164 1.90 -10.99 -1.05
N ILE A 165 2.05 -10.31 0.09
CA ILE A 165 1.29 -9.08 0.38
C ILE A 165 1.74 -7.93 -0.53
N ALA A 166 3.03 -7.84 -0.85
CA ALA A 166 3.54 -6.84 -1.77
C ALA A 166 2.98 -7.06 -3.18
N ASP A 167 3.00 -8.28 -3.69
CA ASP A 167 2.41 -8.63 -4.99
C ASP A 167 0.87 -8.55 -4.99
N TYR A 168 0.20 -8.81 -3.86
CA TYR A 168 -1.22 -8.53 -3.73
C TYR A 168 -1.54 -7.04 -3.97
N THR A 169 -0.68 -6.14 -3.48
CA THR A 169 -0.83 -4.70 -3.76
C THR A 169 -0.66 -4.39 -5.25
N VAL A 170 0.33 -5.01 -5.91
CA VAL A 170 0.53 -4.90 -7.36
C VAL A 170 -0.72 -5.37 -8.12
N LEU A 171 -1.29 -6.51 -7.72
CA LEU A 171 -2.49 -7.08 -8.29
C LEU A 171 -3.70 -6.14 -8.12
N LYS A 172 -3.94 -5.65 -6.92
CA LYS A 172 -5.06 -4.72 -6.63
C LYS A 172 -4.93 -3.38 -7.32
N ALA A 173 -3.70 -2.95 -7.66
CA ALA A 173 -3.41 -1.75 -8.43
C ALA A 173 -3.54 -1.95 -9.95
N ASN A 174 -3.81 -3.17 -10.44
CA ASN A 174 -3.79 -3.55 -11.85
C ASN A 174 -2.43 -3.29 -12.55
N TYR A 175 -1.35 -3.50 -11.80
CA TYR A 175 0.03 -3.40 -12.28
C TYR A 175 0.73 -4.76 -12.31
N ASN A 176 -0.03 -5.87 -12.33
CA ASN A 176 0.52 -7.22 -12.45
C ASN A 176 1.20 -7.40 -13.83
N PRO A 177 2.52 -7.70 -13.86
CA PRO A 177 3.26 -7.81 -15.11
C PRO A 177 2.82 -9.05 -15.91
N PRO A 178 3.10 -9.07 -17.23
CA PRO A 178 2.93 -10.28 -18.03
C PRO A 178 3.67 -11.46 -17.41
N GLY A 179 2.98 -12.60 -17.32
CA GLY A 179 3.52 -13.79 -16.65
C GLY A 179 3.13 -13.90 -15.17
N PHE A 180 2.43 -12.90 -14.61
CA PHE A 180 1.83 -13.02 -13.28
C PHE A 180 0.89 -14.22 -13.23
N ASN A 181 1.05 -15.07 -12.24
CA ASN A 181 0.35 -16.35 -12.16
C ASN A 181 -1.17 -16.20 -12.14
N MET A 182 -1.83 -17.17 -12.75
CA MET A 182 -3.29 -17.27 -12.74
C MET A 182 -3.79 -17.79 -11.39
N PRO A 183 -5.03 -17.45 -10.98
CA PRO A 183 -5.64 -18.03 -9.79
C PRO A 183 -5.64 -19.56 -9.86
N GLY A 184 -5.35 -20.21 -8.73
CA GLY A 184 -5.23 -21.68 -8.63
C GLY A 184 -3.82 -22.22 -8.85
N SER A 185 -2.87 -21.39 -9.29
CA SER A 185 -1.46 -21.77 -9.45
C SER A 185 -0.75 -22.01 -8.13
N GLY A 186 0.40 -22.68 -8.20
CA GLY A 186 1.28 -22.94 -7.05
C GLY A 186 0.99 -24.26 -6.35
N ASP A 187 1.96 -24.68 -5.51
CA ASP A 187 1.94 -25.95 -4.78
C ASP A 187 1.60 -25.77 -3.30
N ARG A 188 1.83 -24.58 -2.76
CA ARG A 188 1.54 -24.23 -1.37
C ARG A 188 1.19 -22.75 -1.22
N TRP A 189 0.42 -22.42 -0.19
CA TRP A 189 -0.10 -21.07 0.05
C TRP A 189 1.00 -20.02 0.31
N ASP A 190 2.13 -20.44 0.87
CA ASP A 190 3.30 -19.63 1.21
C ASP A 190 4.45 -19.80 0.22
N GLN A 191 4.16 -19.96 -1.05
CA GLN A 191 5.18 -20.04 -2.10
C GLN A 191 5.84 -18.68 -2.38
N GLY A 192 5.19 -17.62 -1.97
CA GLY A 192 5.66 -16.25 -2.12
C GLY A 192 5.09 -15.56 -3.37
N TYR A 193 5.42 -14.28 -3.49
CA TYR A 193 5.11 -13.44 -4.64
C TYR A 193 3.67 -13.59 -5.14
N ASP A 194 3.49 -13.67 -6.43
CA ASP A 194 2.20 -13.75 -7.10
C ASP A 194 1.39 -15.02 -6.79
N TYR A 195 2.03 -16.14 -6.45
CA TYR A 195 1.34 -17.35 -5.95
C TYR A 195 0.58 -17.05 -4.65
N THR A 196 1.28 -16.49 -3.68
CA THR A 196 0.68 -16.10 -2.40
C THR A 196 -0.29 -14.93 -2.58
N ALA A 197 0.00 -13.96 -3.45
CA ALA A 197 -0.89 -12.86 -3.77
C ALA A 197 -2.25 -13.35 -4.30
N ARG A 198 -2.28 -14.34 -5.18
CA ARG A 198 -3.52 -14.94 -5.71
C ARG A 198 -4.30 -15.70 -4.64
N PHE A 199 -3.62 -16.36 -3.73
CA PHE A 199 -4.27 -16.97 -2.57
C PHE A 199 -4.86 -15.92 -1.61
N LEU A 200 -4.13 -14.83 -1.37
CA LEU A 200 -4.63 -13.71 -0.56
C LEU A 200 -5.83 -13.02 -1.20
N GLU A 201 -5.87 -12.91 -2.55
CA GLU A 201 -7.04 -12.42 -3.28
C GLU A 201 -8.27 -13.31 -3.02
N TYR A 202 -8.10 -14.64 -3.05
CA TYR A 202 -9.15 -15.57 -2.69
C TYR A 202 -9.63 -15.41 -1.24
N CYS A 203 -8.71 -15.22 -0.29
CA CYS A 203 -9.07 -14.97 1.11
C CYS A 203 -9.85 -13.65 1.27
N ASP A 204 -9.51 -12.63 0.48
CA ASP A 204 -10.18 -11.32 0.46
C ASP A 204 -11.60 -11.39 -0.14
N GLU A 205 -11.84 -12.33 -1.08
CA GLU A 205 -13.17 -12.65 -1.59
C GLU A 205 -14.06 -13.34 -0.53
N LEU A 206 -13.47 -14.18 0.32
CA LEU A 206 -14.20 -14.88 1.40
C LEU A 206 -14.52 -13.95 2.56
N VAL A 207 -13.56 -13.13 2.95
CA VAL A 207 -13.68 -12.21 4.09
C VAL A 207 -13.29 -10.81 3.62
N PRO A 208 -14.23 -9.90 3.43
CA PRO A 208 -13.92 -8.54 2.99
C PRO A 208 -12.83 -7.88 3.83
N ASP A 209 -11.87 -7.25 3.15
CA ASP A 209 -10.71 -6.60 3.76
C ASP A 209 -9.80 -7.58 4.55
N PHE A 210 -9.73 -8.85 4.12
CA PHE A 210 -8.90 -9.88 4.76
C PHE A 210 -7.44 -9.44 4.90
N VAL A 211 -6.83 -8.97 3.81
CA VAL A 211 -5.41 -8.56 3.82
C VAL A 211 -5.18 -7.36 4.73
N ALA A 212 -6.11 -6.43 4.80
CA ALA A 212 -6.03 -5.30 5.72
C ALA A 212 -6.08 -5.75 7.20
N LYS A 213 -6.99 -6.67 7.53
CA LYS A 213 -7.12 -7.25 8.86
C LYS A 213 -5.88 -8.06 9.24
N LEU A 214 -5.39 -8.89 8.34
CA LEU A 214 -4.16 -9.67 8.53
C LEU A 214 -2.96 -8.75 8.77
N ASN A 215 -2.77 -7.73 7.94
CA ASN A 215 -1.72 -6.73 8.12
C ASN A 215 -1.82 -6.03 9.50
N ASN A 216 -3.00 -5.70 9.96
CA ASN A 216 -3.19 -5.08 11.27
C ASN A 216 -2.82 -6.04 12.42
N MET A 217 -3.14 -7.34 12.32
CA MET A 217 -2.74 -8.35 13.30
C MET A 217 -1.22 -8.54 13.35
N MET A 218 -0.53 -8.31 12.23
CA MET A 218 0.92 -8.43 12.12
C MET A 218 1.71 -7.22 12.66
N ARG A 219 1.11 -6.30 13.39
CA ARG A 219 1.82 -5.11 13.92
C ARG A 219 3.03 -5.45 14.79
N LYS A 220 2.94 -6.47 15.65
CA LYS A 220 3.98 -6.83 16.64
C LYS A 220 4.39 -8.28 16.60
N THR A 221 3.60 -9.13 15.99
CA THR A 221 3.84 -10.56 15.95
C THR A 221 3.18 -11.15 14.72
N TYR A 222 3.54 -12.40 14.43
CA TYR A 222 2.87 -13.24 13.44
C TYR A 222 2.56 -14.60 14.04
N ASP A 223 1.41 -15.11 13.72
CA ASP A 223 0.99 -16.47 14.01
C ASP A 223 0.11 -16.98 12.86
N VAL A 224 0.33 -18.21 12.41
CA VAL A 224 -0.44 -18.78 11.31
C VAL A 224 -1.94 -18.91 11.63
N SER A 225 -2.28 -19.00 12.92
CA SER A 225 -3.67 -18.99 13.39
C SER A 225 -4.44 -17.71 13.06
N PHE A 226 -3.77 -16.64 12.62
CA PHE A 226 -4.43 -15.41 12.14
C PHE A 226 -5.37 -15.69 10.97
N PHE A 227 -5.03 -16.66 10.10
CA PHE A 227 -5.93 -17.10 9.04
C PHE A 227 -7.21 -17.71 9.61
N HIS A 228 -7.09 -18.61 10.58
CA HIS A 228 -8.24 -19.20 11.26
C HIS A 228 -9.07 -18.14 12.00
N ASN A 229 -8.43 -17.22 12.69
CA ASN A 229 -9.12 -16.16 13.45
C ASN A 229 -9.96 -15.25 12.55
N LEU A 230 -9.54 -15.06 11.30
CA LEU A 230 -10.25 -14.22 10.33
C LEU A 230 -11.31 -14.97 9.53
N THR A 231 -11.11 -16.27 9.25
CA THR A 231 -11.94 -17.03 8.30
C THR A 231 -12.72 -18.17 8.93
N GLY A 232 -12.38 -18.57 10.17
CA GLY A 232 -12.90 -19.78 10.81
C GLY A 232 -12.26 -21.08 10.30
N LYS A 233 -11.28 -21.03 9.37
CA LYS A 233 -10.60 -22.19 8.79
C LYS A 233 -9.09 -22.11 8.92
N PRO A 234 -8.39 -23.23 9.19
CA PRO A 234 -6.92 -23.28 9.07
C PRO A 234 -6.47 -22.95 7.65
N VAL A 235 -5.25 -22.44 7.52
CA VAL A 235 -4.71 -21.99 6.23
C VAL A 235 -4.58 -23.13 5.22
N GLU A 236 -4.29 -24.34 5.65
CA GLU A 236 -4.19 -25.54 4.82
C GLU A 236 -5.56 -25.91 4.21
N GLU A 237 -6.65 -25.74 4.96
CA GLU A 237 -8.00 -25.95 4.48
C GLU A 237 -8.39 -24.86 3.48
N LEU A 238 -8.08 -23.60 3.78
CA LEU A 238 -8.29 -22.50 2.85
C LEU A 238 -7.56 -22.71 1.52
N TRP A 239 -6.31 -23.18 1.60
CA TRP A 239 -5.53 -23.50 0.40
C TRP A 239 -6.17 -24.64 -0.43
N LYS A 240 -6.63 -25.70 0.23
CA LYS A 240 -7.35 -26.78 -0.43
C LYS A 240 -8.62 -26.28 -1.13
N ASP A 241 -9.40 -25.45 -0.46
CA ASP A 241 -10.63 -24.86 -1.03
C ASP A 241 -10.31 -23.94 -2.23
N TYR A 242 -9.25 -23.13 -2.11
CA TYR A 242 -8.73 -22.30 -3.20
C TYR A 242 -8.38 -23.14 -4.43
N LYS A 243 -7.61 -24.20 -4.26
CA LYS A 243 -7.23 -25.12 -5.36
C LYS A 243 -8.46 -25.76 -5.98
N ALA A 244 -9.41 -26.24 -5.19
CA ALA A 244 -10.65 -26.87 -5.68
C ALA A 244 -11.51 -25.88 -6.48
N LYS A 245 -11.65 -24.63 -6.00
CA LYS A 245 -12.42 -23.58 -6.71
C LYS A 245 -11.92 -23.36 -8.14
N TYR A 246 -10.60 -23.26 -8.33
CA TYR A 246 -10.04 -22.92 -9.63
C TYR A 246 -9.82 -24.15 -10.54
N ALA A 247 -9.66 -25.35 -9.98
CA ALA A 247 -9.69 -26.58 -10.77
C ALA A 247 -11.07 -26.80 -11.44
N ASN A 248 -12.16 -26.54 -10.73
CA ASN A 248 -13.51 -26.65 -11.27
C ASN A 248 -13.78 -25.61 -12.37
N LYS A 249 -13.33 -24.36 -12.20
CA LYS A 249 -13.47 -23.33 -13.25
C LYS A 249 -12.72 -23.68 -14.54
N ALA A 250 -11.55 -24.29 -14.44
CA ALA A 250 -10.80 -24.74 -15.61
C ALA A 250 -11.55 -25.84 -16.38
N LEU A 251 -12.23 -26.73 -15.66
CA LEU A 251 -13.06 -27.80 -16.29
C LEU A 251 -14.33 -27.25 -16.94
N GLU A 252 -14.94 -26.21 -16.39
CA GLU A 252 -16.12 -25.55 -16.97
C GLU A 252 -15.78 -24.80 -18.27
N GLY A 253 -14.63 -24.12 -18.31
CA GLY A 253 -14.15 -23.40 -19.49
C GLY A 253 -13.75 -24.31 -20.67
N ILE A 254 -13.51 -25.62 -20.43
CA ILE A 254 -13.22 -26.59 -21.48
C ILE A 254 -14.53 -27.14 -22.10
N LYS A 255 -15.67 -27.03 -21.39
CA LYS A 255 -16.97 -27.55 -21.81
C LYS A 255 -17.86 -26.54 -22.55
N SER A 256 -17.43 -25.27 -22.57
CA SER A 256 -18.08 -24.17 -23.29
C SER A 256 -17.42 -23.90 -24.64
#